data_52ccdaf4a8cd3bf0954a81560b3fa39f
#
_entry.id   52ccdaf4a8cd3bf0954a81560b3fa39f
#
_cell.length_a   1.000
_cell.length_b   1.000
_cell.length_c   1.000
_cell.angle_alpha   90.00
_cell.angle_beta   90.00
_cell.angle_gamma   90.00
#
_symmetry.space_group_name_H-M   'P 1'
#
loop_
_entity.id
_entity.type
_entity.pdbx_description
1 polymer ?
#
loop_
_entity_poly.entity_id
_entity_poly.type
_entity_poly.pdbx_seq_one_letter_code
_entity_poly.pdbx_strand_id
1 'polypeptide(L)'
;MAGLLAATRVLDLTNVLAGPFCCYQLAQLGAEVIKVEVPGTGDLARQLGADPELNRRGMGASFLAQNAGKRSITLNLKSPKGRDAFSRLVATSDVLVENFRPGVMARLGLGYAALKAAKNDIIYCAISGFGQDGPLRFNPAYDQIIQGLCGVMSVTGDAQSAPLRVGYPVADTMGGMTAAFAIAAALVRRERTGEGEFIDVSMLEASLVAMGWAVSNWLIAGAKPEPMGNENMTASPSGTFRTGKGLLNIAANKQEQFEILCRLIGRGELTADPRFAAREDRKRRRFELKAEIEQALTARSAQEWSALLNKSGVPAGEVLDVPSVLEHPQVVERGLLKTFDGVPAVDRPVRVVRSGFRLASGDPQPASPPPALGADTDDLLAELGFSTPEIDELARDGAI
;
A
#
# COMPACT_ATOMS: atom_id res chain seq x y z
N MET A 1 -15.73 -18.30 -9.77
CA MET A 1 -16.37 -17.16 -10.50
C MET A 1 -15.27 -16.27 -11.05
N ALA A 2 -15.49 -15.63 -12.19
CA ALA A 2 -14.50 -14.71 -12.76
C ALA A 2 -14.29 -13.52 -11.81
N GLY A 3 -13.03 -13.07 -11.64
CA GLY A 3 -12.70 -11.88 -10.86
C GLY A 3 -13.29 -10.61 -11.47
N LEU A 4 -13.35 -9.52 -10.68
CA LEU A 4 -13.92 -8.23 -11.15
C LEU A 4 -13.21 -7.68 -12.39
N LEU A 5 -11.93 -8.01 -12.58
CA LEU A 5 -11.07 -7.58 -13.70
C LEU A 5 -10.61 -8.76 -14.58
N ALA A 6 -11.37 -9.87 -14.62
CA ALA A 6 -10.96 -11.12 -15.29
C ALA A 6 -10.68 -10.99 -16.80
N ALA A 7 -11.21 -9.98 -17.47
CA ALA A 7 -10.95 -9.73 -18.89
C ALA A 7 -9.90 -8.62 -19.13
N THR A 8 -9.22 -8.17 -18.08
CA THR A 8 -8.25 -7.07 -18.15
C THR A 8 -6.83 -7.60 -18.13
N ARG A 9 -6.02 -7.21 -19.12
CA ARG A 9 -4.58 -7.48 -19.17
C ARG A 9 -3.78 -6.23 -18.83
N VAL A 10 -2.88 -6.37 -17.85
CA VAL A 10 -2.05 -5.27 -17.31
C VAL A 10 -0.57 -5.56 -17.55
N LEU A 11 0.14 -4.63 -18.17
CA LEU A 11 1.61 -4.66 -18.26
C LEU A 11 2.20 -3.90 -17.07
N ASP A 12 2.95 -4.62 -16.26
CA ASP A 12 3.63 -4.12 -15.07
C ASP A 12 5.13 -3.92 -15.37
N LEU A 13 5.52 -2.67 -15.72
CA LEU A 13 6.92 -2.29 -15.94
C LEU A 13 7.55 -1.68 -14.68
N THR A 14 6.92 -1.89 -13.54
CA THR A 14 7.28 -1.20 -12.30
C THR A 14 8.35 -1.93 -11.50
N ASN A 15 8.99 -1.20 -10.60
CA ASN A 15 10.04 -1.71 -9.73
C ASN A 15 9.77 -1.32 -8.26
N VAL A 16 10.33 -2.08 -7.34
CA VAL A 16 10.39 -1.88 -5.90
C VAL A 16 9.03 -2.02 -5.22
N LEU A 17 8.21 -0.92 -5.07
CA LEU A 17 7.03 -1.03 -4.22
C LEU A 17 5.78 -0.36 -4.78
N ALA A 18 5.75 0.94 -5.04
CA ALA A 18 4.53 1.67 -5.37
C ALA A 18 3.77 1.05 -6.57
N GLY A 19 4.47 0.84 -7.68
CA GLY A 19 3.90 0.22 -8.87
C GLY A 19 3.59 -1.26 -8.71
N PRO A 20 4.54 -2.09 -8.20
CA PRO A 20 4.26 -3.49 -7.93
C PRO A 20 3.06 -3.70 -7.00
N PHE A 21 2.87 -2.85 -5.99
CA PHE A 21 1.72 -2.86 -5.10
C PHE A 21 0.41 -2.52 -5.84
N CYS A 22 0.41 -1.51 -6.71
CA CYS A 22 -0.73 -1.19 -7.58
C CYS A 22 -1.13 -2.41 -8.41
N CYS A 23 -0.18 -2.98 -9.16
CA CYS A 23 -0.41 -4.13 -10.03
C CYS A 23 -0.83 -5.38 -9.25
N TYR A 24 -0.33 -5.55 -8.03
CA TYR A 24 -0.75 -6.62 -7.12
C TYR A 24 -2.23 -6.48 -6.72
N GLN A 25 -2.71 -5.25 -6.44
CA GLN A 25 -4.14 -5.04 -6.18
C GLN A 25 -5.01 -5.44 -7.40
N LEU A 26 -4.57 -5.09 -8.62
CA LEU A 26 -5.28 -5.45 -9.85
C LEU A 26 -5.27 -6.97 -10.09
N ALA A 27 -4.14 -7.64 -9.86
CA ALA A 27 -4.04 -9.11 -9.96
C ALA A 27 -5.00 -9.83 -9.01
N GLN A 28 -5.14 -9.34 -7.78
CA GLN A 28 -6.07 -9.92 -6.80
C GLN A 28 -7.54 -9.75 -7.19
N LEU A 29 -7.85 -8.75 -8.02
CA LEU A 29 -9.18 -8.56 -8.62
C LEU A 29 -9.40 -9.42 -9.86
N GLY A 30 -8.43 -10.23 -10.25
CA GLY A 30 -8.50 -11.18 -11.36
C GLY A 30 -7.96 -10.67 -12.68
N ALA A 31 -7.30 -9.50 -12.72
CA ALA A 31 -6.59 -9.06 -13.92
C ALA A 31 -5.40 -10.01 -14.22
N GLU A 32 -5.17 -10.29 -15.49
CA GLU A 32 -3.93 -10.90 -15.93
C GLU A 32 -2.81 -9.84 -15.89
N VAL A 33 -1.91 -9.97 -14.94
CA VAL A 33 -0.79 -9.04 -14.79
C VAL A 33 0.50 -9.70 -15.30
N ILE A 34 1.11 -9.09 -16.32
CA ILE A 34 2.38 -9.49 -16.90
C ILE A 34 3.45 -8.52 -16.45
N LYS A 35 4.34 -8.99 -15.57
CA LYS A 35 5.49 -8.21 -15.11
C LYS A 35 6.61 -8.30 -16.13
N VAL A 36 6.97 -7.15 -16.69
CA VAL A 36 8.04 -7.01 -17.68
C VAL A 36 9.33 -6.61 -16.97
N GLU A 37 10.33 -7.47 -17.03
CA GLU A 37 11.56 -7.32 -16.25
C GLU A 37 12.80 -7.29 -17.16
N VAL A 38 13.88 -6.71 -16.66
CA VAL A 38 15.18 -6.72 -17.36
C VAL A 38 15.79 -8.12 -17.28
N PRO A 39 16.26 -8.69 -18.41
CA PRO A 39 16.93 -9.99 -18.40
C PRO A 39 18.07 -10.06 -17.38
N GLY A 40 18.19 -11.18 -16.69
CA GLY A 40 19.24 -11.50 -15.73
C GLY A 40 19.13 -10.81 -14.36
N THR A 41 18.57 -9.60 -14.26
CA THR A 41 18.52 -8.85 -13.00
C THR A 41 17.12 -8.70 -12.42
N GLY A 42 16.12 -8.53 -13.28
CA GLY A 42 14.73 -8.33 -12.88
C GLY A 42 14.49 -7.03 -12.09
N ASP A 43 13.41 -7.05 -11.32
CA ASP A 43 13.04 -6.01 -10.36
C ASP A 43 14.06 -5.97 -9.20
N LEU A 44 14.48 -4.78 -8.79
CA LEU A 44 15.36 -4.60 -7.63
C LEU A 44 14.80 -5.26 -6.36
N ALA A 45 13.47 -5.29 -6.20
CA ALA A 45 12.81 -5.93 -5.06
C ALA A 45 13.14 -7.43 -4.92
N ARG A 46 13.57 -8.10 -5.99
CA ARG A 46 14.04 -9.50 -5.95
C ARG A 46 15.25 -9.69 -5.03
N GLN A 47 16.02 -8.64 -4.81
CA GLN A 47 17.21 -8.61 -3.96
C GLN A 47 16.97 -7.88 -2.62
N LEU A 48 15.71 -7.54 -2.28
CA LEU A 48 15.35 -6.79 -1.08
C LEU A 48 14.49 -7.61 -0.12
N GLY A 49 14.79 -7.47 1.15
CA GLY A 49 14.04 -8.12 2.24
C GLY A 49 14.95 -8.51 3.41
N ALA A 50 14.34 -8.96 4.49
CA ALA A 50 15.04 -9.30 5.72
C ALA A 50 15.84 -10.62 5.65
N ASP A 51 15.66 -11.42 4.60
CA ASP A 51 16.34 -12.70 4.43
C ASP A 51 17.41 -12.60 3.31
N PRO A 52 18.71 -12.58 3.66
CA PRO A 52 19.79 -12.47 2.69
C PRO A 52 19.88 -13.65 1.72
N GLU A 53 19.42 -14.84 2.12
CA GLU A 53 19.45 -16.03 1.26
C GLU A 53 18.40 -15.93 0.15
N LEU A 54 17.17 -15.53 0.50
CA LEU A 54 16.14 -15.26 -0.50
C LEU A 54 16.56 -14.12 -1.43
N ASN A 55 17.20 -13.09 -0.91
CA ASN A 55 17.72 -11.97 -1.73
C ASN A 55 18.74 -12.46 -2.77
N ARG A 56 19.68 -13.34 -2.38
CA ARG A 56 20.67 -13.94 -3.30
C ARG A 56 20.03 -14.83 -4.38
N ARG A 57 18.92 -15.48 -4.05
CA ARG A 57 18.16 -16.31 -5.00
C ARG A 57 17.21 -15.51 -5.90
N GLY A 58 17.19 -14.19 -5.81
CA GLY A 58 16.25 -13.35 -6.57
C GLY A 58 14.79 -13.48 -6.17
N MET A 59 14.54 -13.96 -4.93
CA MET A 59 13.22 -14.17 -4.34
C MET A 59 13.09 -13.42 -3.01
N GLY A 60 13.61 -12.20 -2.95
CA GLY A 60 13.56 -11.35 -1.77
C GLY A 60 12.14 -11.14 -1.24
N ALA A 61 11.99 -11.06 0.08
CA ALA A 61 10.68 -10.93 0.73
C ALA A 61 9.87 -9.73 0.21
N SER A 62 10.55 -8.64 -0.16
CA SER A 62 9.91 -7.45 -0.77
C SER A 62 9.28 -7.76 -2.13
N PHE A 63 9.90 -8.61 -2.93
CA PHE A 63 9.34 -9.08 -4.20
C PHE A 63 8.17 -10.04 -3.96
N LEU A 64 8.37 -11.04 -3.12
CA LEU A 64 7.36 -12.07 -2.83
C LEU A 64 6.04 -11.47 -2.34
N ALA A 65 6.12 -10.42 -1.52
CA ALA A 65 4.94 -9.77 -0.92
C ALA A 65 3.98 -9.15 -1.93
N GLN A 66 4.43 -8.80 -3.15
CA GLN A 66 3.67 -7.96 -4.08
C GLN A 66 3.61 -8.48 -5.52
N ASN A 67 4.07 -9.71 -5.74
CA ASN A 67 4.11 -10.27 -7.09
C ASN A 67 3.42 -11.64 -7.23
N ALA A 68 2.74 -12.11 -6.18
CA ALA A 68 1.85 -13.25 -6.31
C ALA A 68 0.69 -12.94 -7.28
N GLY A 69 0.29 -13.92 -8.08
CA GLY A 69 -0.77 -13.77 -9.07
C GLY A 69 -0.32 -13.11 -10.39
N LYS A 70 0.98 -12.82 -10.56
CA LYS A 70 1.54 -12.25 -11.79
C LYS A 70 2.26 -13.33 -12.62
N ARG A 71 2.35 -13.08 -13.93
CA ARG A 71 3.27 -13.77 -14.86
C ARG A 71 4.53 -12.90 -15.03
N SER A 72 5.69 -13.50 -15.29
CA SER A 72 6.96 -12.79 -15.49
C SER A 72 7.54 -13.04 -16.87
N ILE A 73 7.78 -11.96 -17.63
CA ILE A 73 8.52 -11.98 -18.90
C ILE A 73 9.77 -11.12 -18.78
N THR A 74 10.88 -11.58 -19.33
CA THR A 74 12.09 -10.78 -19.47
C THR A 74 12.13 -10.12 -20.84
N LEU A 75 12.33 -8.77 -20.89
CA LEU A 75 12.51 -8.02 -22.13
C LEU A 75 13.54 -6.91 -21.93
N ASN A 76 14.53 -6.86 -22.80
CA ASN A 76 15.49 -5.77 -22.89
C ASN A 76 14.93 -4.63 -23.76
N LEU A 77 14.26 -3.67 -23.13
CA LEU A 77 13.65 -2.52 -23.84
C LEU A 77 14.68 -1.57 -24.47
N LYS A 78 15.98 -1.75 -24.22
CA LYS A 78 17.05 -1.04 -24.96
C LYS A 78 17.35 -1.68 -26.30
N SER A 79 17.08 -2.98 -26.46
CA SER A 79 17.19 -3.72 -27.72
C SER A 79 16.03 -3.37 -28.66
N PRO A 80 16.28 -3.16 -29.97
CA PRO A 80 15.19 -3.01 -30.96
C PRO A 80 14.24 -4.21 -30.98
N LYS A 81 14.78 -5.45 -30.92
CA LYS A 81 13.99 -6.68 -30.91
C LYS A 81 13.15 -6.81 -29.63
N GLY A 82 13.71 -6.43 -28.45
CA GLY A 82 12.97 -6.40 -27.21
C GLY A 82 11.81 -5.38 -27.24
N ARG A 83 11.99 -4.22 -27.88
CA ARG A 83 10.91 -3.25 -28.09
C ARG A 83 9.86 -3.75 -29.08
N ASP A 84 10.22 -4.51 -30.10
CA ASP A 84 9.24 -5.11 -31.02
C ASP A 84 8.35 -6.11 -30.27
N ALA A 85 8.95 -7.03 -29.51
CA ALA A 85 8.20 -7.95 -28.66
C ALA A 85 7.29 -7.22 -27.64
N PHE A 86 7.82 -6.17 -27.02
CA PHE A 86 7.03 -5.34 -26.10
C PHE A 86 5.85 -4.63 -26.81
N SER A 87 6.03 -4.14 -28.02
CA SER A 87 4.98 -3.51 -28.80
C SER A 87 3.83 -4.47 -29.13
N ARG A 88 4.16 -5.75 -29.40
CA ARG A 88 3.14 -6.80 -29.57
C ARG A 88 2.39 -7.07 -28.27
N LEU A 89 3.06 -7.08 -27.12
CA LEU A 89 2.41 -7.17 -25.81
C LEU A 89 1.43 -6.01 -25.58
N VAL A 90 1.85 -4.78 -25.86
CA VAL A 90 0.99 -3.58 -25.72
C VAL A 90 -0.28 -3.71 -26.56
N ALA A 91 -0.18 -4.20 -27.80
CA ALA A 91 -1.33 -4.36 -28.69
C ALA A 91 -2.42 -5.29 -28.10
N THR A 92 -2.05 -6.25 -27.24
CA THR A 92 -2.95 -7.19 -26.57
C THR A 92 -3.34 -6.79 -25.14
N SER A 93 -2.90 -5.62 -24.66
CA SER A 93 -3.06 -5.22 -23.26
C SER A 93 -3.97 -4.01 -23.10
N ASP A 94 -4.62 -3.91 -21.94
CA ASP A 94 -5.58 -2.86 -21.61
C ASP A 94 -4.94 -1.72 -20.83
N VAL A 95 -3.98 -2.07 -19.96
CA VAL A 95 -3.34 -1.16 -19.04
C VAL A 95 -1.83 -1.34 -19.10
N LEU A 96 -1.10 -0.23 -19.04
CA LEU A 96 0.33 -0.20 -18.81
C LEU A 96 0.61 0.62 -17.55
N VAL A 97 1.40 0.06 -16.62
CA VAL A 97 1.84 0.74 -15.41
C VAL A 97 3.35 0.82 -15.39
N GLU A 98 3.90 2.01 -15.19
CA GLU A 98 5.34 2.22 -15.03
C GLU A 98 5.65 3.15 -13.86
N ASN A 99 6.84 3.02 -13.28
CA ASN A 99 7.30 3.94 -12.24
C ASN A 99 8.75 4.38 -12.45
N PHE A 100 9.15 4.54 -13.71
CA PHE A 100 10.44 5.13 -14.06
C PHE A 100 10.45 6.64 -13.79
N ARG A 101 11.64 7.22 -13.82
CA ARG A 101 11.76 8.68 -13.81
C ARG A 101 11.10 9.28 -15.06
N PRO A 102 10.45 10.45 -14.96
CA PRO A 102 9.86 11.12 -16.10
C PRO A 102 10.79 11.20 -17.32
N GLY A 103 10.24 10.89 -18.47
CA GLY A 103 10.95 10.88 -19.75
C GLY A 103 11.73 9.60 -20.09
N VAL A 104 11.85 8.62 -19.20
CA VAL A 104 12.53 7.33 -19.52
C VAL A 104 11.79 6.60 -20.63
N MET A 105 10.50 6.39 -20.49
CA MET A 105 9.68 5.70 -21.50
C MET A 105 9.67 6.45 -22.84
N ALA A 106 9.62 7.77 -22.81
CA ALA A 106 9.69 8.59 -24.04
C ALA A 106 11.03 8.40 -24.77
N ARG A 107 12.16 8.35 -24.04
CA ARG A 107 13.50 8.09 -24.65
C ARG A 107 13.62 6.69 -25.24
N LEU A 108 12.87 5.72 -24.74
CA LEU A 108 12.78 4.36 -25.32
C LEU A 108 11.84 4.29 -26.52
N GLY A 109 11.12 5.38 -26.86
CA GLY A 109 10.08 5.39 -27.89
C GLY A 109 8.77 4.74 -27.44
N LEU A 110 8.59 4.52 -26.13
CA LEU A 110 7.49 3.82 -25.50
C LEU A 110 6.64 4.73 -24.57
N GLY A 111 6.77 6.07 -24.76
CA GLY A 111 5.95 7.02 -24.01
C GLY A 111 4.48 6.99 -24.45
N TYR A 112 3.59 7.56 -23.62
CA TYR A 112 2.15 7.54 -23.83
C TYR A 112 1.71 7.92 -25.26
N ALA A 113 2.26 9.00 -25.83
CA ALA A 113 1.90 9.43 -27.18
C ALA A 113 2.16 8.36 -28.25
N ALA A 114 3.31 7.66 -28.15
CA ALA A 114 3.66 6.57 -29.07
C ALA A 114 2.75 5.36 -28.88
N LEU A 115 2.49 4.95 -27.64
CA LEU A 115 1.64 3.81 -27.34
C LEU A 115 0.17 4.07 -27.67
N LYS A 116 -0.33 5.29 -27.43
CA LYS A 116 -1.68 5.71 -27.84
C LYS A 116 -1.87 5.69 -29.36
N ALA A 117 -0.84 6.01 -30.12
CA ALA A 117 -0.91 5.93 -31.58
C ALA A 117 -1.02 4.47 -32.08
N ALA A 118 -0.42 3.52 -31.37
CA ALA A 118 -0.50 2.08 -31.67
C ALA A 118 -1.79 1.45 -31.12
N LYS A 119 -2.28 1.91 -29.96
CA LYS A 119 -3.47 1.42 -29.26
C LYS A 119 -4.19 2.59 -28.59
N ASN A 120 -5.19 3.13 -29.26
CA ASN A 120 -5.86 4.38 -28.87
C ASN A 120 -6.63 4.30 -27.54
N ASP A 121 -7.02 3.09 -27.13
CA ASP A 121 -7.77 2.80 -25.91
C ASP A 121 -6.88 2.37 -24.74
N ILE A 122 -5.56 2.44 -24.86
CA ILE A 122 -4.62 2.08 -23.79
C ILE A 122 -4.77 3.00 -22.58
N ILE A 123 -4.88 2.42 -21.39
CA ILE A 123 -4.77 3.15 -20.13
C ILE A 123 -3.30 3.10 -19.72
N TYR A 124 -2.66 4.26 -19.66
CA TYR A 124 -1.24 4.40 -19.31
C TYR A 124 -1.12 5.09 -17.96
N CYS A 125 -0.59 4.39 -16.95
CA CYS A 125 -0.39 4.92 -15.61
C CYS A 125 1.09 5.08 -15.30
N ALA A 126 1.54 6.32 -15.09
CA ALA A 126 2.87 6.67 -14.65
C ALA A 126 2.86 7.04 -13.16
N ILE A 127 3.62 6.32 -12.33
CA ILE A 127 3.75 6.58 -10.90
C ILE A 127 5.15 7.14 -10.66
N SER A 128 5.24 8.33 -10.07
CA SER A 128 6.54 8.93 -9.76
C SER A 128 6.51 9.66 -8.41
N GLY A 129 7.67 10.09 -7.92
CA GLY A 129 7.74 10.81 -6.66
C GLY A 129 6.96 12.14 -6.67
N PHE A 130 7.02 12.85 -7.79
CA PHE A 130 6.56 14.24 -7.89
C PHE A 130 5.59 14.53 -9.04
N GLY A 131 5.18 13.52 -9.80
CA GLY A 131 4.39 13.70 -11.02
C GLY A 131 5.27 13.89 -12.26
N GLN A 132 4.63 14.00 -13.43
CA GLN A 132 5.28 14.12 -14.73
C GLN A 132 5.63 15.59 -15.10
N ASP A 133 5.16 16.53 -14.32
CA ASP A 133 5.43 17.96 -14.47
C ASP A 133 5.91 18.62 -13.16
N GLY A 134 5.94 19.96 -13.11
CA GLY A 134 6.39 20.72 -11.95
C GLY A 134 7.91 20.76 -11.75
N PRO A 135 8.38 21.58 -10.78
CA PRO A 135 9.80 21.89 -10.60
C PRO A 135 10.64 20.70 -10.12
N LEU A 136 10.04 19.72 -9.46
CA LEU A 136 10.74 18.56 -8.88
C LEU A 136 10.65 17.29 -9.73
N ARG A 137 9.97 17.32 -10.88
CA ARG A 137 9.65 16.13 -11.70
C ARG A 137 10.84 15.23 -12.01
N PHE A 138 12.05 15.76 -12.14
CA PHE A 138 13.25 14.99 -12.46
C PHE A 138 14.08 14.57 -11.24
N ASN A 139 13.66 14.99 -10.04
CA ASN A 139 14.37 14.62 -8.83
C ASN A 139 14.17 13.12 -8.53
N PRO A 140 15.24 12.43 -8.09
CA PRO A 140 15.10 11.06 -7.62
C PRO A 140 14.29 11.04 -6.33
N ALA A 141 13.40 10.07 -6.20
CA ALA A 141 12.60 9.88 -5.01
C ALA A 141 12.47 8.39 -4.66
N TYR A 142 12.45 8.13 -3.38
CA TYR A 142 11.97 6.92 -2.73
C TYR A 142 11.01 7.34 -1.63
N ASP A 143 10.27 6.39 -1.08
CA ASP A 143 9.30 6.59 -0.01
C ASP A 143 9.77 7.59 1.07
N GLN A 144 10.97 7.39 1.63
CA GLN A 144 11.49 8.23 2.71
C GLN A 144 11.65 9.70 2.31
N ILE A 145 12.03 9.98 1.05
CA ILE A 145 12.16 11.36 0.55
C ILE A 145 10.78 12.01 0.49
N ILE A 146 9.79 11.27 0.00
CA ILE A 146 8.40 11.75 -0.08
C ILE A 146 7.81 11.93 1.32
N GLN A 147 8.04 11.01 2.26
CA GLN A 147 7.60 11.19 3.64
C GLN A 147 8.11 12.50 4.26
N GLY A 148 9.37 12.86 3.98
CA GLY A 148 9.92 14.14 4.44
C GLY A 148 9.25 15.35 3.80
N LEU A 149 9.03 15.31 2.48
CA LEU A 149 8.52 16.45 1.72
C LEU A 149 6.99 16.65 1.83
N CYS A 150 6.22 15.57 1.99
CA CYS A 150 4.76 15.68 2.13
C CYS A 150 4.31 16.17 3.51
N GLY A 151 5.23 16.28 4.49
CA GLY A 151 4.91 16.77 5.82
C GLY A 151 4.42 15.68 6.79
N VAL A 152 4.25 14.41 6.38
CA VAL A 152 3.80 13.34 7.28
C VAL A 152 4.74 13.14 8.46
N MET A 153 6.06 13.32 8.25
CA MET A 153 7.05 13.22 9.33
C MET A 153 6.88 14.31 10.39
N SER A 154 6.40 15.50 10.00
CA SER A 154 6.21 16.62 10.93
C SER A 154 5.06 16.40 11.92
N VAL A 155 4.14 15.50 11.62
CA VAL A 155 2.98 15.15 12.47
C VAL A 155 3.10 13.75 13.08
N THR A 156 4.18 13.01 12.78
CA THR A 156 4.45 11.68 13.32
C THR A 156 5.46 11.76 14.45
N GLY A 157 5.14 11.14 15.58
CA GLY A 157 5.88 11.27 16.83
C GLY A 157 5.19 12.24 17.79
N ASP A 158 5.90 12.68 18.80
CA ASP A 158 5.49 13.69 19.80
C ASP A 158 6.44 14.89 19.78
N ALA A 159 6.21 15.85 20.68
CA ALA A 159 7.00 17.08 20.76
C ALA A 159 8.52 16.84 21.01
N GLN A 160 8.89 15.67 21.48
CA GLN A 160 10.29 15.32 21.79
C GLN A 160 10.92 14.46 20.71
N SER A 161 10.12 13.59 20.05
CA SER A 161 10.60 12.61 19.08
C SER A 161 10.38 13.01 17.62
N ALA A 162 9.41 13.88 17.32
CA ALA A 162 9.16 14.33 15.94
C ALA A 162 10.32 15.21 15.41
N PRO A 163 10.61 15.17 14.10
CA PRO A 163 9.89 14.44 13.04
C PRO A 163 10.33 12.98 12.94
N LEU A 164 9.38 12.04 12.83
CA LEU A 164 9.66 10.63 12.62
C LEU A 164 9.03 10.14 11.31
N ARG A 165 9.72 9.22 10.64
CA ARG A 165 9.11 8.50 9.54
C ARG A 165 8.07 7.51 10.05
N VAL A 166 7.03 7.27 9.27
CA VAL A 166 6.11 6.15 9.49
C VAL A 166 6.86 4.82 9.31
N GLY A 167 6.59 3.84 10.15
CA GLY A 167 7.34 2.58 10.24
C GLY A 167 7.25 1.65 9.02
N TYR A 168 6.50 2.04 7.97
CA TYR A 168 6.40 1.32 6.70
C TYR A 168 6.43 2.33 5.53
N PRO A 169 6.59 1.89 4.28
CA PRO A 169 6.68 2.78 3.11
C PRO A 169 5.31 3.33 2.72
N VAL A 170 4.79 4.25 3.54
CA VAL A 170 3.43 4.81 3.43
C VAL A 170 3.21 5.59 2.14
N ALA A 171 4.23 6.32 1.66
CA ALA A 171 4.13 7.13 0.45
C ALA A 171 4.04 6.24 -0.80
N ASP A 172 4.84 5.18 -0.88
CA ASP A 172 4.74 4.17 -1.92
C ASP A 172 3.36 3.49 -1.91
N THR A 173 2.90 3.08 -0.72
CA THR A 173 1.60 2.41 -0.57
C THR A 173 0.45 3.32 -0.99
N MET A 174 0.47 4.59 -0.61
CA MET A 174 -0.56 5.57 -1.02
C MET A 174 -0.51 5.84 -2.52
N GLY A 175 0.68 6.01 -3.10
CA GLY A 175 0.86 6.14 -4.54
C GLY A 175 0.30 4.94 -5.31
N GLY A 176 0.65 3.74 -4.89
CA GLY A 176 0.18 2.50 -5.51
C GLY A 176 -1.33 2.28 -5.38
N MET A 177 -1.93 2.60 -4.21
CA MET A 177 -3.38 2.52 -4.03
C MET A 177 -4.12 3.56 -4.86
N THR A 178 -3.60 4.79 -4.92
CA THR A 178 -4.16 5.86 -5.77
C THR A 178 -4.13 5.46 -7.25
N ALA A 179 -3.02 4.87 -7.71
CA ALA A 179 -2.91 4.35 -9.07
C ALA A 179 -3.92 3.24 -9.37
N ALA A 180 -4.06 2.26 -8.47
CA ALA A 180 -5.04 1.18 -8.63
C ALA A 180 -6.48 1.70 -8.70
N PHE A 181 -6.84 2.67 -7.86
CA PHE A 181 -8.13 3.34 -7.88
C PHE A 181 -8.37 4.09 -9.21
N ALA A 182 -7.38 4.89 -9.67
CA ALA A 182 -7.47 5.66 -10.90
C ALA A 182 -7.59 4.74 -12.13
N ILE A 183 -6.82 3.65 -12.19
CA ILE A 183 -6.90 2.64 -13.24
C ILE A 183 -8.29 1.99 -13.26
N ALA A 184 -8.84 1.59 -12.12
CA ALA A 184 -10.19 1.02 -12.05
C ALA A 184 -11.25 2.00 -12.57
N ALA A 185 -11.15 3.28 -12.22
CA ALA A 185 -12.05 4.32 -12.74
C ALA A 185 -11.88 4.55 -14.25
N ALA A 186 -10.64 4.54 -14.76
CA ALA A 186 -10.35 4.67 -16.19
C ALA A 186 -10.87 3.47 -16.99
N LEU A 187 -10.79 2.25 -16.47
CA LEU A 187 -11.39 1.06 -17.08
C LEU A 187 -12.91 1.21 -17.24
N VAL A 188 -13.60 1.71 -16.20
CA VAL A 188 -15.06 1.98 -16.27
C VAL A 188 -15.38 3.05 -17.32
N ARG A 189 -14.56 4.10 -17.45
CA ARG A 189 -14.71 5.11 -18.51
C ARG A 189 -14.49 4.49 -19.88
N ARG A 190 -13.42 3.73 -20.06
CA ARG A 190 -13.07 3.08 -21.32
C ARG A 190 -14.20 2.17 -21.83
N GLU A 191 -14.81 1.37 -20.96
CA GLU A 191 -15.98 0.52 -21.31
C GLU A 191 -17.16 1.32 -21.90
N ARG A 192 -17.30 2.59 -21.50
CA ARG A 192 -18.40 3.45 -21.96
C ARG A 192 -18.06 4.27 -23.19
N THR A 193 -16.80 4.65 -23.37
CA THR A 193 -16.36 5.63 -24.38
C THR A 193 -15.47 5.04 -25.47
N GLY A 194 -14.85 3.88 -25.21
CA GLY A 194 -13.80 3.32 -26.06
C GLY A 194 -12.48 4.08 -26.00
N GLU A 195 -12.32 5.06 -25.07
CA GLU A 195 -11.14 5.90 -24.98
C GLU A 195 -10.23 5.48 -23.83
N GLY A 196 -8.94 5.37 -24.10
CA GLY A 196 -7.90 5.21 -23.08
C GLY A 196 -7.65 6.51 -22.30
N GLU A 197 -6.74 6.44 -21.32
CA GLU A 197 -6.40 7.56 -20.46
C GLU A 197 -4.91 7.58 -20.11
N PHE A 198 -4.36 8.79 -19.91
CA PHE A 198 -3.07 8.97 -19.26
C PHE A 198 -3.27 9.34 -17.81
N ILE A 199 -2.74 8.52 -16.92
CA ILE A 199 -2.84 8.72 -15.48
C ILE A 199 -1.46 9.07 -14.95
N ASP A 200 -1.31 10.27 -14.40
CA ASP A 200 -0.10 10.74 -13.71
C ASP A 200 -0.33 10.67 -12.19
N VAL A 201 0.42 9.83 -11.50
CA VAL A 201 0.34 9.68 -10.06
C VAL A 201 1.61 10.20 -9.40
N SER A 202 1.47 11.27 -8.66
CA SER A 202 2.49 11.82 -7.77
C SER A 202 2.37 11.19 -6.38
N MET A 203 3.41 10.50 -5.91
CA MET A 203 3.43 9.96 -4.54
C MET A 203 3.34 11.08 -3.50
N LEU A 204 3.90 12.27 -3.78
CA LEU A 204 3.78 13.45 -2.94
C LEU A 204 2.33 13.87 -2.77
N GLU A 205 1.59 14.01 -3.86
CA GLU A 205 0.18 14.43 -3.83
C GLU A 205 -0.71 13.35 -3.20
N ALA A 206 -0.51 12.08 -3.56
CA ALA A 206 -1.22 10.96 -2.96
C ALA A 206 -1.06 10.94 -1.42
N SER A 207 0.16 11.22 -0.92
CA SER A 207 0.42 11.31 0.52
C SER A 207 -0.27 12.51 1.17
N LEU A 208 -0.27 13.69 0.52
CA LEU A 208 -0.97 14.88 1.02
C LEU A 208 -2.48 14.66 1.09
N VAL A 209 -3.07 14.02 0.08
CA VAL A 209 -4.49 13.64 0.08
C VAL A 209 -4.81 12.68 1.23
N ALA A 210 -3.95 11.69 1.47
CA ALA A 210 -4.12 10.72 2.56
C ALA A 210 -4.02 11.35 3.96
N MET A 211 -3.26 12.45 4.13
CA MET A 211 -3.15 13.16 5.41
C MET A 211 -4.45 13.88 5.84
N GLY A 212 -5.43 14.04 4.94
CA GLY A 212 -6.81 14.42 5.23
C GLY A 212 -6.94 15.58 6.19
N TRP A 213 -7.30 15.29 7.46
CA TRP A 213 -7.59 16.32 8.47
C TRP A 213 -6.38 17.17 8.87
N ALA A 214 -5.17 16.66 8.83
CA ALA A 214 -3.98 17.45 9.12
C ALA A 214 -3.82 18.58 8.09
N VAL A 215 -4.01 18.25 6.81
CA VAL A 215 -3.97 19.23 5.72
C VAL A 215 -5.17 20.18 5.76
N SER A 216 -6.39 19.66 5.93
CA SER A 216 -7.60 20.48 5.93
C SER A 216 -7.69 21.44 7.12
N ASN A 217 -7.19 21.06 8.30
CA ASN A 217 -7.12 21.96 9.46
C ASN A 217 -6.25 23.20 9.18
N TRP A 218 -5.14 23.01 8.48
CA TRP A 218 -4.33 24.13 8.03
C TRP A 218 -5.02 24.96 6.95
N LEU A 219 -5.54 24.33 5.91
CA LEU A 219 -6.13 25.04 4.76
C LEU A 219 -7.42 25.80 5.13
N ILE A 220 -8.23 25.27 6.06
CA ILE A 220 -9.54 25.83 6.38
C ILE A 220 -9.49 26.69 7.65
N ALA A 221 -8.80 26.22 8.68
CA ALA A 221 -8.80 26.86 10.00
C ALA A 221 -7.50 27.60 10.34
N GLY A 222 -6.47 27.53 9.49
CA GLY A 222 -5.14 28.10 9.78
C GLY A 222 -4.44 27.41 10.97
N ALA A 223 -4.97 26.26 11.43
CA ALA A 223 -4.45 25.54 12.56
C ALA A 223 -3.26 24.67 12.12
N LYS A 224 -2.04 25.07 12.53
CA LYS A 224 -0.83 24.32 12.20
C LYS A 224 -0.89 22.94 12.85
N PRO A 225 -0.73 21.85 12.06
CA PRO A 225 -0.65 20.51 12.62
C PRO A 225 0.61 20.33 13.45
N GLU A 226 0.49 19.70 14.60
CA GLU A 226 1.60 19.41 15.52
C GLU A 226 1.65 17.91 15.82
N PRO A 227 2.84 17.36 16.11
CA PRO A 227 3.00 15.97 16.48
C PRO A 227 2.47 15.73 17.89
N MET A 228 1.49 14.85 18.04
CA MET A 228 0.78 14.62 19.30
C MET A 228 1.06 13.23 19.91
N GLY A 229 1.99 12.49 19.37
CA GLY A 229 2.26 11.12 19.80
C GLY A 229 1.02 10.25 19.63
N ASN A 230 0.58 9.64 20.72
CA ASN A 230 -0.59 8.77 20.75
C ASN A 230 -1.87 9.48 21.20
N GLU A 231 -1.87 10.82 21.25
CA GLU A 231 -3.04 11.60 21.67
C GLU A 231 -3.88 12.03 20.45
N ASN A 232 -5.18 12.22 20.67
CA ASN A 232 -6.08 12.70 19.65
C ASN A 232 -6.28 14.22 19.75
N MET A 233 -6.17 14.93 18.63
CA MET A 233 -6.34 16.38 18.60
C MET A 233 -7.75 16.83 19.01
N THR A 234 -8.78 16.07 18.61
CA THR A 234 -10.18 16.51 18.66
C THR A 234 -10.92 16.10 19.92
N ALA A 235 -10.40 15.12 20.67
CA ALA A 235 -11.08 14.57 21.85
C ALA A 235 -10.11 14.13 22.94
N SER A 236 -10.61 14.11 24.19
CA SER A 236 -9.95 13.54 25.36
C SER A 236 -11.01 13.05 26.36
N PRO A 237 -10.86 11.82 26.94
CA PRO A 237 -9.75 10.89 26.73
C PRO A 237 -9.88 10.14 25.40
N SER A 238 -8.88 10.29 24.54
CA SER A 238 -8.74 9.55 23.28
C SER A 238 -7.24 9.44 22.97
N GLY A 239 -6.70 8.23 23.05
CA GLY A 239 -5.27 8.00 22.92
C GLY A 239 -4.87 6.64 23.47
N THR A 240 -3.56 6.45 23.70
CA THR A 240 -2.98 5.22 24.23
C THR A 240 -2.67 5.35 25.72
N PHE A 241 -3.07 4.37 26.50
CA PHE A 241 -2.95 4.33 27.96
C PHE A 241 -2.17 3.10 28.41
N ARG A 242 -1.39 3.24 29.49
CA ARG A 242 -0.76 2.12 30.17
C ARG A 242 -1.77 1.38 31.03
N THR A 243 -1.64 0.06 31.08
CA THR A 243 -2.48 -0.81 31.91
C THR A 243 -1.60 -1.68 32.84
N GLY A 244 -2.18 -2.55 33.59
CA GLY A 244 -1.42 -3.53 34.38
C GLY A 244 -0.54 -4.45 33.54
N LYS A 245 -0.97 -4.71 32.29
CA LYS A 245 -0.18 -5.45 31.28
C LYS A 245 -0.58 -5.00 29.88
N GLY A 246 0.36 -4.43 29.13
CA GLY A 246 0.18 -3.95 27.75
C GLY A 246 -0.34 -2.52 27.67
N LEU A 247 -0.50 -2.06 26.43
CA LEU A 247 -1.02 -0.75 26.09
C LEU A 247 -2.44 -0.86 25.52
N LEU A 248 -3.30 0.10 25.90
CA LEU A 248 -4.70 0.13 25.50
C LEU A 248 -5.01 1.44 24.80
N ASN A 249 -5.53 1.40 23.59
CA ASN A 249 -6.18 2.54 22.97
C ASN A 249 -7.61 2.68 23.49
N ILE A 250 -7.99 3.90 23.90
CA ILE A 250 -9.35 4.24 24.30
C ILE A 250 -9.80 5.46 23.48
N ALA A 251 -11.04 5.47 23.02
CA ALA A 251 -11.65 6.59 22.30
C ALA A 251 -13.02 6.95 22.94
N ALA A 252 -12.99 7.59 24.11
CA ALA A 252 -14.20 8.07 24.78
C ALA A 252 -14.55 9.50 24.31
N ASN A 253 -14.92 9.60 23.02
CA ASN A 253 -15.11 10.89 22.33
C ASN A 253 -16.42 11.61 22.68
N LYS A 254 -17.42 10.87 23.16
CA LYS A 254 -18.72 11.40 23.63
C LYS A 254 -18.73 11.55 25.14
N GLN A 255 -19.54 12.48 25.65
CA GLN A 255 -19.69 12.69 27.08
C GLN A 255 -20.12 11.43 27.83
N GLU A 256 -21.12 10.74 27.31
CA GLU A 256 -21.62 9.46 27.87
C GLU A 256 -20.51 8.38 27.94
N GLN A 257 -19.65 8.32 26.94
CA GLN A 257 -18.52 7.37 26.93
C GLN A 257 -17.49 7.71 28.00
N PHE A 258 -17.21 8.99 28.23
CA PHE A 258 -16.36 9.44 29.31
C PHE A 258 -16.94 9.06 30.70
N GLU A 259 -18.23 9.27 30.92
CA GLU A 259 -18.92 8.92 32.15
C GLU A 259 -18.92 7.40 32.39
N ILE A 260 -19.17 6.62 31.32
CA ILE A 260 -19.07 5.14 31.38
C ILE A 260 -17.65 4.70 31.73
N LEU A 261 -16.65 5.26 31.06
CA LEU A 261 -15.25 4.98 31.34
C LEU A 261 -14.92 5.23 32.81
N CYS A 262 -15.19 6.44 33.30
CA CYS A 262 -14.90 6.83 34.70
C CYS A 262 -15.55 5.89 35.71
N ARG A 263 -16.80 5.51 35.48
CA ARG A 263 -17.51 4.54 36.32
C ARG A 263 -16.85 3.16 36.31
N LEU A 264 -16.48 2.66 35.12
CA LEU A 264 -15.91 1.32 35.00
C LEU A 264 -14.51 1.19 35.60
N ILE A 265 -13.72 2.25 35.54
CA ILE A 265 -12.38 2.28 36.14
C ILE A 265 -12.43 2.68 37.64
N GLY A 266 -13.62 2.87 38.22
CA GLY A 266 -13.79 3.23 39.65
C GLY A 266 -13.41 4.69 39.97
N ARG A 267 -13.45 5.59 38.97
CA ARG A 267 -13.06 7.01 39.10
C ARG A 267 -14.24 7.94 38.72
N GLY A 268 -15.43 7.61 39.21
CA GLY A 268 -16.66 8.37 38.91
C GLY A 268 -16.58 9.85 39.24
N GLU A 269 -15.80 10.24 40.25
CA GLU A 269 -15.56 11.62 40.65
C GLU A 269 -14.94 12.51 39.56
N LEU A 270 -14.20 11.95 38.63
CA LEU A 270 -13.60 12.71 37.52
C LEU A 270 -14.62 13.36 36.61
N THR A 271 -15.85 12.86 36.59
CA THR A 271 -16.94 13.47 35.80
C THR A 271 -17.43 14.79 36.34
N ALA A 272 -17.31 15.01 37.64
CA ALA A 272 -17.67 16.23 38.33
C ALA A 272 -16.46 17.13 38.67
N ASP A 273 -15.24 16.66 38.42
CA ASP A 273 -14.02 17.44 38.65
C ASP A 273 -13.99 18.64 37.68
N PRO A 274 -13.87 19.89 38.20
CA PRO A 274 -13.83 21.08 37.34
C PRO A 274 -12.71 21.06 36.29
N ARG A 275 -11.67 20.30 36.51
CA ARG A 275 -10.57 20.10 35.53
C ARG A 275 -11.01 19.32 34.29
N PHE A 276 -12.05 18.43 34.40
CA PHE A 276 -12.41 17.45 33.40
C PHE A 276 -13.89 17.40 33.03
N ALA A 277 -14.74 18.16 33.73
CA ALA A 277 -16.20 18.17 33.52
C ALA A 277 -16.56 18.58 32.07
N ALA A 278 -15.96 19.64 31.55
CA ALA A 278 -16.21 20.09 30.19
C ALA A 278 -15.22 19.48 29.19
N ARG A 279 -15.70 19.17 27.96
CA ARG A 279 -14.92 18.58 26.90
C ARG A 279 -13.63 19.34 26.55
N GLU A 280 -13.75 20.69 26.47
CA GLU A 280 -12.59 21.52 26.12
C GLU A 280 -11.56 21.57 27.26
N ASP A 281 -12.00 21.45 28.50
CA ASP A 281 -11.10 21.38 29.67
C ASP A 281 -10.34 20.05 29.64
N ARG A 282 -11.00 18.94 29.34
CA ARG A 282 -10.33 17.63 29.11
C ARG A 282 -9.26 17.70 28.04
N LYS A 283 -9.53 18.35 26.92
CA LYS A 283 -8.55 18.52 25.83
C LYS A 283 -7.35 19.34 26.28
N ARG A 284 -7.54 20.42 27.01
CA ARG A 284 -6.46 21.26 27.54
C ARG A 284 -5.61 20.52 28.59
N ARG A 285 -6.27 19.70 29.41
CA ARG A 285 -5.65 18.97 30.53
C ARG A 285 -5.50 17.46 30.25
N ARG A 286 -5.35 17.11 28.99
CA ARG A 286 -5.35 15.69 28.55
C ARG A 286 -4.33 14.83 29.27
N PHE A 287 -3.15 15.36 29.54
CA PHE A 287 -2.08 14.62 30.22
C PHE A 287 -2.36 14.43 31.72
N GLU A 288 -3.01 15.42 32.38
CA GLU A 288 -3.47 15.26 33.75
C GLU A 288 -4.56 14.16 33.83
N LEU A 289 -5.55 14.23 32.93
CA LEU A 289 -6.61 13.22 32.85
C LEU A 289 -6.05 11.84 32.52
N LYS A 290 -5.10 11.77 31.64
CA LYS A 290 -4.43 10.52 31.28
C LYS A 290 -3.76 9.86 32.50
N ALA A 291 -3.05 10.62 33.31
CA ALA A 291 -2.39 10.11 34.51
C ALA A 291 -3.41 9.52 35.50
N GLU A 292 -4.56 10.20 35.72
CA GLU A 292 -5.64 9.70 36.58
C GLU A 292 -6.24 8.39 36.05
N ILE A 293 -6.47 8.30 34.74
CA ILE A 293 -7.00 7.09 34.09
C ILE A 293 -5.98 5.96 34.15
N GLU A 294 -4.71 6.21 33.80
CA GLU A 294 -3.65 5.19 33.82
C GLU A 294 -3.48 4.57 35.20
N GLN A 295 -3.55 5.38 36.25
CA GLN A 295 -3.48 4.88 37.63
C GLN A 295 -4.57 3.82 37.91
N ALA A 296 -5.78 4.06 37.46
CA ALA A 296 -6.89 3.12 37.66
C ALA A 296 -6.78 1.88 36.75
N LEU A 297 -6.24 2.08 35.53
CA LEU A 297 -6.11 0.99 34.57
C LEU A 297 -5.06 -0.08 34.97
N THR A 298 -4.21 0.20 35.94
CA THR A 298 -3.23 -0.78 36.47
C THR A 298 -3.87 -2.05 37.04
N ALA A 299 -5.17 -2.01 37.38
CA ALA A 299 -5.89 -3.13 37.98
C ALA A 299 -6.10 -4.34 37.05
N ARG A 300 -5.98 -4.18 35.74
CA ARG A 300 -6.22 -5.23 34.73
C ARG A 300 -5.28 -5.09 33.55
N SER A 301 -5.23 -6.14 32.72
CA SER A 301 -4.54 -6.13 31.41
C SER A 301 -5.30 -5.28 30.37
N ALA A 302 -4.60 -4.89 29.28
CA ALA A 302 -5.21 -4.21 28.14
C ALA A 302 -6.34 -5.04 27.52
N GLN A 303 -6.16 -6.37 27.43
CA GLN A 303 -7.16 -7.30 26.89
C GLN A 303 -8.45 -7.30 27.73
N GLU A 304 -8.33 -7.42 29.05
CA GLU A 304 -9.49 -7.43 29.95
C GLU A 304 -10.22 -6.09 29.94
N TRP A 305 -9.48 -4.96 29.93
CA TRP A 305 -10.07 -3.63 29.80
C TRP A 305 -10.75 -3.43 28.44
N SER A 306 -10.12 -3.85 27.35
CA SER A 306 -10.71 -3.77 26.02
C SER A 306 -12.05 -4.49 25.95
N ALA A 307 -12.11 -5.74 26.46
CA ALA A 307 -13.34 -6.51 26.48
C ALA A 307 -14.46 -5.84 27.31
N LEU A 308 -14.13 -5.31 28.51
CA LEU A 308 -15.07 -4.67 29.40
C LEU A 308 -15.62 -3.35 28.81
N LEU A 309 -14.73 -2.51 28.28
CA LEU A 309 -15.07 -1.20 27.72
C LEU A 309 -15.93 -1.33 26.46
N ASN A 310 -15.55 -2.21 25.53
CA ASN A 310 -16.33 -2.47 24.31
C ASN A 310 -17.72 -2.99 24.61
N LYS A 311 -17.85 -3.93 25.56
CA LYS A 311 -19.17 -4.43 26.01
C LYS A 311 -20.07 -3.31 26.55
N SER A 312 -19.47 -2.25 27.06
CA SER A 312 -20.17 -1.09 27.65
C SER A 312 -20.31 0.10 26.69
N GLY A 313 -19.94 -0.05 25.42
CA GLY A 313 -20.09 0.97 24.38
C GLY A 313 -18.98 2.03 24.35
N VAL A 314 -17.85 1.79 25.05
CA VAL A 314 -16.65 2.63 24.96
C VAL A 314 -15.63 1.96 24.04
N PRO A 315 -15.32 2.52 22.86
CA PRO A 315 -14.35 1.93 21.96
C PRO A 315 -12.97 1.81 22.60
N ALA A 316 -12.44 0.61 22.64
CA ALA A 316 -11.11 0.32 23.17
C ALA A 316 -10.47 -0.86 22.43
N GLY A 317 -9.14 -0.87 22.35
CA GLY A 317 -8.39 -1.94 21.68
C GLY A 317 -6.97 -2.01 22.18
N GLU A 318 -6.44 -3.23 22.28
CA GLU A 318 -5.03 -3.47 22.59
C GLU A 318 -4.13 -2.89 21.50
N VAL A 319 -2.93 -2.44 21.87
CA VAL A 319 -1.87 -2.13 20.92
C VAL A 319 -1.06 -3.39 20.70
N LEU A 320 -1.23 -4.00 19.52
CA LEU A 320 -0.59 -5.25 19.13
C LEU A 320 0.62 -4.99 18.23
N ASP A 321 1.61 -5.88 18.27
CA ASP A 321 2.66 -5.95 17.26
C ASP A 321 2.19 -6.72 16.01
N VAL A 322 2.98 -6.67 14.93
CA VAL A 322 2.61 -7.29 13.64
C VAL A 322 2.42 -8.82 13.77
N PRO A 323 3.30 -9.60 14.43
CA PRO A 323 3.06 -11.02 14.63
C PRO A 323 1.74 -11.31 15.35
N SER A 324 1.48 -10.62 16.46
CA SER A 324 0.28 -10.81 17.27
C SER A 324 -1.02 -10.48 16.52
N VAL A 325 -1.06 -9.40 15.73
CA VAL A 325 -2.26 -9.06 14.96
C VAL A 325 -2.53 -10.05 13.84
N LEU A 326 -1.50 -10.64 13.22
CA LEU A 326 -1.67 -11.65 12.18
C LEU A 326 -2.24 -12.98 12.70
N GLU A 327 -2.06 -13.26 13.99
CA GLU A 327 -2.63 -14.41 14.69
C GLU A 327 -3.97 -14.10 15.39
N HIS A 328 -4.38 -12.85 15.40
CA HIS A 328 -5.62 -12.43 16.04
C HIS A 328 -6.84 -13.08 15.38
N PRO A 329 -7.82 -13.62 16.13
CA PRO A 329 -9.00 -14.32 15.59
C PRO A 329 -9.73 -13.52 14.50
N GLN A 330 -9.88 -12.20 14.67
CA GLN A 330 -10.50 -11.34 13.67
C GLN A 330 -9.78 -11.37 12.30
N VAL A 331 -8.46 -11.48 12.29
CA VAL A 331 -7.66 -11.54 11.05
C VAL A 331 -7.71 -12.94 10.45
N VAL A 332 -7.56 -13.96 11.30
CA VAL A 332 -7.59 -15.37 10.91
C VAL A 332 -8.95 -15.77 10.32
N GLU A 333 -10.05 -15.49 11.02
CA GLU A 333 -11.42 -15.81 10.58
C GLU A 333 -11.84 -15.05 9.32
N ARG A 334 -11.29 -13.87 9.09
CA ARG A 334 -11.50 -13.13 7.84
C ARG A 334 -10.63 -13.62 6.68
N GLY A 335 -9.73 -14.58 6.91
CA GLY A 335 -8.90 -15.18 5.86
C GLY A 335 -8.01 -14.18 5.13
N LEU A 336 -7.34 -13.29 5.89
CA LEU A 336 -6.49 -12.23 5.30
C LEU A 336 -5.26 -12.81 4.59
N LEU A 337 -4.73 -13.94 5.07
CA LEU A 337 -3.50 -14.53 4.58
C LEU A 337 -3.76 -15.61 3.54
N LYS A 338 -3.02 -15.53 2.42
CA LYS A 338 -2.91 -16.60 1.42
C LYS A 338 -1.55 -17.27 1.56
N THR A 339 -1.54 -18.60 1.57
CA THR A 339 -0.33 -19.41 1.64
C THR A 339 -0.09 -20.11 0.31
N PHE A 340 1.15 -20.13 -0.13
CA PHE A 340 1.64 -20.89 -1.28
C PHE A 340 2.77 -21.81 -0.85
N ASP A 341 2.64 -23.08 -1.16
CA ASP A 341 3.69 -24.09 -1.01
C ASP A 341 4.43 -24.27 -2.33
N GLY A 342 5.68 -24.71 -2.27
CA GLY A 342 6.47 -25.04 -3.45
C GLY A 342 6.80 -23.85 -4.36
N VAL A 343 6.93 -22.66 -3.80
CA VAL A 343 7.37 -21.47 -4.57
C VAL A 343 8.78 -21.68 -5.06
N PRO A 344 9.08 -21.49 -6.36
CA PRO A 344 10.41 -21.72 -6.93
C PRO A 344 11.51 -21.00 -6.15
N ALA A 345 12.61 -21.69 -5.87
CA ALA A 345 13.78 -21.21 -5.12
C ALA A 345 13.49 -20.73 -3.68
N VAL A 346 12.32 -21.04 -3.13
CA VAL A 346 11.95 -20.76 -1.73
C VAL A 346 11.74 -22.09 -0.99
N ASP A 347 12.42 -22.26 0.15
CA ASP A 347 12.49 -23.51 0.92
C ASP A 347 11.39 -23.64 2.01
N ARG A 348 10.41 -22.75 2.00
CA ARG A 348 9.33 -22.67 2.99
C ARG A 348 8.04 -22.11 2.38
N PRO A 349 6.88 -22.31 3.01
CA PRO A 349 5.64 -21.69 2.58
C PRO A 349 5.75 -20.16 2.52
N VAL A 350 5.26 -19.55 1.44
CA VAL A 350 5.16 -18.09 1.28
C VAL A 350 3.76 -17.65 1.64
N ARG A 351 3.64 -16.77 2.63
CA ARG A 351 2.37 -16.18 3.04
C ARG A 351 2.31 -14.73 2.62
N VAL A 352 1.24 -14.35 1.95
CA VAL A 352 0.99 -12.98 1.48
C VAL A 352 -0.38 -12.50 1.96
N VAL A 353 -0.55 -11.18 2.06
CA VAL A 353 -1.83 -10.58 2.42
C VAL A 353 -2.69 -10.37 1.17
N ARG A 354 -3.99 -10.69 1.26
CA ARG A 354 -4.96 -10.33 0.23
C ARG A 354 -5.41 -8.87 0.38
N SER A 355 -6.17 -8.36 -0.59
CA SER A 355 -6.82 -7.05 -0.51
C SER A 355 -7.71 -6.94 0.74
N GLY A 356 -7.74 -5.76 1.34
CA GLY A 356 -8.36 -5.49 2.63
C GLY A 356 -9.91 -5.51 2.65
N PHE A 357 -10.56 -5.97 1.59
CA PHE A 357 -12.01 -6.05 1.48
C PHE A 357 -12.48 -7.44 1.04
N ARG A 358 -13.78 -7.70 1.17
CA ARG A 358 -14.43 -8.96 0.79
C ARG A 358 -15.55 -8.67 -0.20
N LEU A 359 -15.85 -9.64 -1.06
CA LEU A 359 -16.92 -9.58 -2.04
C LEU A 359 -17.87 -10.75 -1.84
N ALA A 360 -19.16 -10.55 -2.09
CA ALA A 360 -20.16 -11.62 -2.07
C ALA A 360 -19.86 -12.72 -3.11
N SER A 361 -19.18 -12.35 -4.21
CA SER A 361 -18.78 -13.27 -5.29
C SER A 361 -17.49 -14.05 -5.01
N GLY A 362 -16.82 -13.80 -3.89
CA GLY A 362 -15.55 -14.43 -3.52
C GLY A 362 -14.48 -13.39 -3.20
N ASP A 363 -13.66 -13.67 -2.20
CA ASP A 363 -12.66 -12.72 -1.71
C ASP A 363 -11.53 -12.50 -2.73
N PRO A 364 -11.11 -11.23 -2.99
CA PRO A 364 -9.94 -10.96 -3.81
C PRO A 364 -8.68 -11.57 -3.21
N GLN A 365 -7.97 -12.37 -4.01
CA GLN A 365 -6.72 -13.00 -3.57
C GLN A 365 -5.86 -13.36 -4.78
N PRO A 366 -4.53 -13.47 -4.65
CA PRO A 366 -3.68 -13.88 -5.74
C PRO A 366 -3.96 -15.35 -6.12
N ALA A 367 -4.04 -15.63 -7.43
CA ALA A 367 -4.37 -16.95 -7.95
C ALA A 367 -3.18 -17.91 -7.99
N SER A 368 -1.96 -17.39 -8.13
CA SER A 368 -0.71 -18.15 -8.25
C SER A 368 0.38 -17.60 -7.32
N PRO A 369 1.42 -18.38 -7.02
CA PRO A 369 2.58 -17.88 -6.27
C PRO A 369 3.32 -16.79 -7.05
N PRO A 370 4.22 -16.03 -6.38
CA PRO A 370 5.12 -15.10 -7.04
C PRO A 370 6.01 -15.85 -8.08
N PRO A 371 6.15 -15.32 -9.32
CA PRO A 371 6.89 -16.00 -10.37
C PRO A 371 8.42 -15.91 -10.18
N ALA A 372 9.15 -16.91 -10.66
CA ALA A 372 10.58 -16.77 -10.91
C ALA A 372 10.81 -15.73 -12.03
N LEU A 373 12.03 -15.19 -12.13
CA LEU A 373 12.39 -14.24 -13.18
C LEU A 373 12.24 -14.88 -14.57
N GLY A 374 11.42 -14.28 -15.42
CA GLY A 374 11.20 -14.72 -16.80
C GLY A 374 10.51 -16.08 -16.93
N ALA A 375 9.85 -16.57 -15.87
CA ALA A 375 9.26 -17.90 -15.86
C ALA A 375 8.24 -18.15 -16.98
N ASP A 376 7.61 -17.10 -17.48
CA ASP A 376 6.58 -17.18 -18.52
C ASP A 376 7.04 -16.58 -19.86
N THR A 377 8.36 -16.35 -20.05
CA THR A 377 8.87 -15.63 -21.22
C THR A 377 8.52 -16.34 -22.52
N ASP A 378 8.85 -17.64 -22.64
CA ASP A 378 8.65 -18.41 -23.86
C ASP A 378 7.16 -18.57 -24.17
N ASP A 379 6.35 -18.87 -23.15
CA ASP A 379 4.90 -19.04 -23.31
C ASP A 379 4.24 -17.73 -23.77
N LEU A 380 4.61 -16.60 -23.15
CA LEU A 380 4.07 -15.29 -23.53
C LEU A 380 4.48 -14.87 -24.95
N LEU A 381 5.72 -15.16 -25.36
CA LEU A 381 6.18 -14.89 -26.71
C LEU A 381 5.46 -15.80 -27.74
N ALA A 382 5.24 -17.06 -27.40
CA ALA A 382 4.47 -17.97 -28.27
C ALA A 382 2.99 -17.50 -28.40
N GLU A 383 2.36 -17.02 -27.33
CA GLU A 383 1.04 -16.40 -27.39
C GLU A 383 0.99 -15.19 -28.33
N LEU A 384 2.11 -14.46 -28.45
CA LEU A 384 2.25 -13.31 -29.37
C LEU A 384 2.60 -13.70 -30.81
N GLY A 385 2.67 -15.01 -31.10
CA GLY A 385 2.93 -15.54 -32.43
C GLY A 385 4.40 -15.67 -32.80
N PHE A 386 5.34 -15.57 -31.85
CA PHE A 386 6.75 -15.92 -32.11
C PHE A 386 6.91 -17.42 -32.18
N SER A 387 7.60 -17.89 -33.20
CA SER A 387 8.03 -19.29 -33.32
C SER A 387 9.21 -19.60 -32.40
N THR A 388 9.41 -20.87 -32.07
CA THR A 388 10.56 -21.31 -31.25
C THR A 388 11.91 -20.80 -31.79
N PRO A 389 12.22 -20.88 -33.14
CA PRO A 389 13.46 -20.32 -33.67
C PRO A 389 13.62 -18.81 -33.45
N GLU A 390 12.52 -18.05 -33.52
CA GLU A 390 12.54 -16.59 -33.25
C GLU A 390 12.78 -16.29 -31.75
N ILE A 391 12.21 -17.08 -30.84
CA ILE A 391 12.46 -16.97 -29.39
C ILE A 391 13.93 -17.28 -29.10
N ASP A 392 14.49 -18.34 -29.67
CA ASP A 392 15.92 -18.68 -29.56
C ASP A 392 16.82 -17.56 -30.10
N GLU A 393 16.42 -16.86 -31.17
CA GLU A 393 17.14 -15.71 -31.68
C GLU A 393 17.08 -14.53 -30.70
N LEU A 394 15.91 -14.22 -30.14
CA LEU A 394 15.76 -13.18 -29.14
C LEU A 394 16.66 -13.41 -27.91
N ALA A 395 16.75 -14.67 -27.46
CA ALA A 395 17.62 -15.06 -26.36
C ALA A 395 19.12 -14.88 -26.70
N ARG A 396 19.54 -15.34 -27.88
CA ARG A 396 20.95 -15.19 -28.34
C ARG A 396 21.37 -13.72 -28.48
N ASP A 397 20.45 -12.86 -28.85
CA ASP A 397 20.68 -11.42 -29.01
C ASP A 397 20.56 -10.64 -27.73
N GLY A 398 20.26 -11.28 -26.60
CA GLY A 398 20.05 -10.65 -25.29
C GLY A 398 18.85 -9.70 -25.26
N ALA A 399 17.82 -10.02 -26.05
CA ALA A 399 16.55 -9.28 -26.08
C ALA A 399 15.57 -9.79 -25.00
N ILE A 400 15.75 -11.05 -24.58
CA ILE A 400 15.00 -11.71 -23.53
C ILE A 400 15.91 -12.36 -22.51
#